data_d945aae33f2b3f1b08d19f370ee2f614
#
_entry.id   d945aae33f2b3f1b08d19f370ee2f614
#
_cell.length_a   1.000
_cell.length_b   1.000
_cell.length_c   1.000
_cell.angle_alpha   90.00
_cell.angle_beta   90.00
_cell.angle_gamma   90.00
#
_symmetry.space_group_name_H-M   'P 1'
#
loop_
_entity.id
_entity.type
_entity.pdbx_description
1 polymer ?
#
loop_
_entity_poly.entity_id
_entity_poly.type
_entity_poly.pdbx_seq_one_letter_code
_entity_poly.pdbx_strand_id
1 'polypeptide(L)'
;MKTFVPGCQNVENIFHARVPIIKFEQDFMNIDCDLSANSSGYHMSNLLYIWGHLDWRVRPLVFAIRKWAYEQDLIGQSRPTQLFTNFPLTLLVIFYLQYKHQILPPFKQLNLLAGI
;
A
#
# COMPACT_ATOMS: atom_id res chain seq x y z
N MET A 1 16.89 15.98 19.75
CA MET A 1 17.92 15.00 19.39
C MET A 1 17.97 14.94 17.87
N LYS A 2 18.74 15.84 17.29
CA LYS A 2 18.82 16.02 15.84
C LYS A 2 20.01 15.23 15.33
N THR A 3 19.81 14.54 14.21
CA THR A 3 20.83 13.96 13.35
C THR A 3 21.59 12.76 13.89
N PHE A 4 21.07 11.56 13.60
CA PHE A 4 21.85 10.33 13.76
C PHE A 4 22.07 9.55 12.46
N VAL A 5 21.46 9.97 11.36
CA VAL A 5 21.68 9.32 10.06
C VAL A 5 22.22 10.38 9.11
N PRO A 6 23.48 10.25 8.66
CA PRO A 6 24.01 11.14 7.64
C PRO A 6 23.15 11.07 6.37
N GLY A 7 22.80 12.23 5.81
CA GLY A 7 21.97 12.30 4.61
C GLY A 7 20.46 12.24 4.83
N CYS A 8 19.99 12.47 6.07
CA CYS A 8 18.57 12.61 6.38
C CYS A 8 18.29 14.01 6.96
N GLN A 9 17.27 14.66 6.40
CA GLN A 9 16.76 15.97 6.87
C GLN A 9 15.30 15.83 7.32
N ASN A 10 14.78 16.89 7.96
CA ASN A 10 13.37 17.03 8.34
C ASN A 10 12.79 15.83 9.10
N VAL A 11 13.59 15.29 10.04
CA VAL A 11 13.16 14.12 10.84
C VAL A 11 12.05 14.52 11.81
N GLU A 12 10.88 13.90 11.64
CA GLU A 12 9.68 14.10 12.44
C GLU A 12 9.19 12.77 13.03
N ASN A 13 8.89 12.76 14.32
CA ASN A 13 8.37 11.60 15.04
C ASN A 13 6.86 11.70 15.17
N ILE A 14 6.12 10.80 14.53
CA ILE A 14 4.65 10.72 14.61
C ILE A 14 4.27 9.48 15.44
N PHE A 15 4.43 9.56 16.77
CA PHE A 15 4.18 8.45 17.69
C PHE A 15 2.71 8.33 18.14
N HIS A 16 1.91 9.39 17.95
CA HIS A 16 0.50 9.42 18.34
C HIS A 16 -0.44 8.82 17.27
N ALA A 17 0.09 8.49 16.08
CA ALA A 17 -0.68 7.82 15.05
C ALA A 17 -0.97 6.36 15.43
N ARG A 18 -2.03 5.78 14.86
CA ARG A 18 -2.37 4.36 15.03
C ARG A 18 -1.20 3.42 14.69
N VAL A 19 -0.39 3.81 13.73
CA VAL A 19 0.89 3.18 13.41
C VAL A 19 1.96 4.23 13.63
N PRO A 20 2.81 4.10 14.67
CA PRO A 20 3.90 5.03 14.91
C PRO A 20 4.90 4.99 13.75
N ILE A 21 5.27 6.16 13.26
CA ILE A 21 6.23 6.31 12.16
C ILE A 21 7.24 7.41 12.49
N ILE A 22 8.42 7.30 11.90
CA ILE A 22 9.41 8.36 11.80
C ILE A 22 9.44 8.79 10.35
N LYS A 23 9.09 10.05 10.08
CA LYS A 23 9.23 10.67 8.77
C LYS A 23 10.58 11.33 8.65
N PHE A 24 11.19 11.20 7.50
CA PHE A 24 12.42 11.94 7.18
C PHE A 24 12.56 12.09 5.67
N GLU A 25 13.29 13.09 5.27
CA GLU A 25 13.67 13.34 3.89
C GLU A 25 15.10 12.87 3.65
N GLN A 26 15.31 12.12 2.59
CA GLN A 26 16.63 11.64 2.21
C GLN A 26 17.26 12.64 1.25
N ASP A 27 18.41 13.24 1.64
CA ASP A 27 19.05 14.35 0.94
C ASP A 27 19.50 14.03 -0.48
N PHE A 28 19.96 12.81 -0.72
CA PHE A 28 20.59 12.46 -2.01
C PHE A 28 19.61 12.43 -3.18
N MET A 29 18.36 12.00 -2.92
CA MET A 29 17.32 11.86 -3.96
C MET A 29 16.09 12.73 -3.72
N ASN A 30 16.06 13.53 -2.65
CA ASN A 30 14.87 14.28 -2.19
C ASN A 30 13.63 13.37 -2.09
N ILE A 31 13.78 12.24 -1.40
CA ILE A 31 12.70 11.27 -1.23
C ILE A 31 12.18 11.36 0.20
N ASP A 32 10.85 11.53 0.33
CA ASP A 32 10.14 11.40 1.59
C ASP A 32 10.09 9.93 2.01
N CYS A 33 10.57 9.64 3.21
CA CYS A 33 10.65 8.30 3.77
C CYS A 33 9.83 8.20 5.06
N ASP A 34 9.05 7.14 5.18
CA ASP A 34 8.32 6.78 6.38
C ASP A 34 8.89 5.46 6.94
N LEU A 35 9.49 5.52 8.13
CA LEU A 35 10.01 4.33 8.83
C LEU A 35 9.01 3.87 9.88
N SER A 36 8.58 2.63 9.80
CA SER A 36 7.72 1.98 10.80
C SER A 36 8.35 0.68 11.31
N ALA A 37 8.21 0.41 12.59
CA ALA A 37 8.58 -0.87 13.19
C ALA A 37 7.49 -1.95 13.06
N ASN A 38 6.34 -1.61 12.47
CA ASN A 38 5.22 -2.52 12.30
C ASN A 38 5.39 -3.38 11.03
N SER A 39 5.28 -4.70 11.17
CA SER A 39 5.39 -5.66 10.07
C SER A 39 4.08 -5.88 9.29
N SER A 40 2.96 -5.28 9.69
CA SER A 40 1.64 -5.46 9.03
C SER A 40 1.69 -5.10 7.55
N GLY A 41 2.42 -4.04 7.19
CA GLY A 41 2.60 -3.63 5.81
C GLY A 41 3.28 -4.70 4.94
N TYR A 42 4.25 -5.40 5.51
CA TYR A 42 4.93 -6.51 4.83
C TYR A 42 3.95 -7.65 4.50
N HIS A 43 3.17 -8.08 5.49
CA HIS A 43 2.18 -9.15 5.28
C HIS A 43 1.13 -8.79 4.23
N MET A 44 0.63 -7.55 4.27
CA MET A 44 -0.33 -7.08 3.28
C MET A 44 0.27 -6.96 1.88
N SER A 45 1.51 -6.49 1.76
CA SER A 45 2.22 -6.42 0.48
C SER A 45 2.49 -7.79 -0.11
N ASN A 46 2.87 -8.75 0.73
CA ASN A 46 3.08 -10.14 0.30
C ASN A 46 1.79 -10.77 -0.20
N LEU A 47 0.67 -10.52 0.47
CA LEU A 47 -0.65 -10.98 0.04
C LEU A 47 -1.04 -10.42 -1.34
N LEU A 48 -0.86 -9.11 -1.55
CA LEU A 48 -1.12 -8.48 -2.85
C LEU A 48 -0.20 -9.02 -3.94
N TYR A 49 1.04 -9.32 -3.59
CA TYR A 49 2.02 -9.94 -4.49
C TYR A 49 1.55 -11.33 -4.95
N ILE A 50 1.10 -12.17 -4.02
CA ILE A 50 0.57 -13.51 -4.32
C ILE A 50 -0.64 -13.41 -5.25
N TRP A 51 -1.65 -12.61 -4.93
CA TRP A 51 -2.81 -12.42 -5.80
C TRP A 51 -2.42 -11.93 -7.19
N GLY A 52 -1.46 -11.01 -7.27
CA GLY A 52 -0.96 -10.49 -8.54
C GLY A 52 -0.19 -11.51 -9.39
N HIS A 53 0.21 -12.66 -8.81
CA HIS A 53 0.87 -13.77 -9.53
C HIS A 53 -0.07 -14.91 -9.88
N LEU A 54 -1.20 -15.04 -9.19
CA LEU A 54 -2.18 -16.10 -9.47
C LEU A 54 -2.84 -15.93 -10.84
N ASP A 55 -3.07 -14.69 -11.25
CA ASP A 55 -3.64 -14.40 -12.57
C ASP A 55 -2.99 -13.12 -13.15
N TRP A 56 -2.54 -13.22 -14.39
CA TRP A 56 -1.84 -12.14 -15.09
C TRP A 56 -2.69 -10.87 -15.28
N ARG A 57 -4.03 -11.00 -15.26
CA ARG A 57 -4.99 -9.88 -15.43
C ARG A 57 -5.07 -8.96 -14.22
N VAL A 58 -4.72 -9.46 -13.04
CA VAL A 58 -4.85 -8.72 -11.77
C VAL A 58 -4.04 -7.42 -11.79
N ARG A 59 -2.78 -7.51 -12.13
CA ARG A 59 -1.87 -6.35 -12.09
C ARG A 59 -2.26 -5.25 -13.07
N PRO A 60 -2.51 -5.53 -14.37
CA PRO A 60 -2.97 -4.52 -15.31
C PRO A 60 -4.30 -3.87 -14.90
N LEU A 61 -5.24 -4.67 -14.38
CA LEU A 61 -6.53 -4.16 -13.95
C LEU A 61 -6.39 -3.23 -12.74
N VAL A 62 -5.63 -3.63 -11.72
CA VAL A 62 -5.35 -2.78 -10.55
C VAL A 62 -4.69 -1.49 -10.99
N PHE A 63 -3.70 -1.56 -11.89
CA PHE A 63 -3.03 -0.37 -12.41
C PHE A 63 -4.00 0.56 -13.14
N ALA A 64 -4.83 0.04 -14.04
CA ALA A 64 -5.80 0.83 -14.80
C ALA A 64 -6.83 1.52 -13.91
N ILE A 65 -7.38 0.81 -12.91
CA ILE A 65 -8.35 1.36 -11.96
C ILE A 65 -7.69 2.42 -11.06
N ARG A 66 -6.46 2.20 -10.60
CA ARG A 66 -5.73 3.21 -9.79
C ARG A 66 -5.43 4.47 -10.61
N LYS A 67 -5.01 4.31 -11.87
CA LYS A 67 -4.78 5.43 -12.77
C LYS A 67 -6.07 6.22 -13.01
N TRP A 68 -7.16 5.54 -13.33
CA TRP A 68 -8.48 6.17 -13.47
C TRP A 68 -8.90 6.91 -12.20
N ALA A 69 -8.77 6.29 -11.03
CA ALA A 69 -9.15 6.90 -9.77
C ALA A 69 -8.29 8.13 -9.44
N TYR A 70 -7.02 8.13 -9.81
CA TYR A 70 -6.14 9.29 -9.69
C TYR A 70 -6.59 10.43 -10.61
N GLU A 71 -6.92 10.14 -11.88
CA GLU A 71 -7.42 11.11 -12.85
C GLU A 71 -8.78 11.72 -12.46
N GLN A 72 -9.56 10.99 -11.64
CA GLN A 72 -10.84 11.46 -11.09
C GLN A 72 -10.73 12.11 -9.70
N ASP A 73 -9.51 12.38 -9.21
CA ASP A 73 -9.26 12.91 -7.86
C ASP A 73 -9.88 12.08 -6.71
N LEU A 74 -10.14 10.80 -6.93
CA LEU A 74 -10.65 9.89 -5.89
C LEU A 74 -9.54 9.43 -4.93
N ILE A 75 -8.32 9.37 -5.42
CA ILE A 75 -7.09 9.03 -4.68
C ILE A 75 -6.01 10.07 -5.01
N GLY A 76 -5.12 10.35 -4.07
CA GLY A 76 -4.02 11.30 -4.28
C GLY A 76 -3.81 12.22 -3.08
N GLN A 77 -2.86 13.13 -3.18
CA GLN A 77 -2.53 14.05 -2.08
C GLN A 77 -3.25 15.40 -2.15
N SER A 78 -4.07 15.62 -3.18
CA SER A 78 -4.58 16.96 -3.52
C SER A 78 -5.73 17.47 -2.66
N ARG A 79 -6.37 16.63 -1.85
CA ARG A 79 -7.51 17.03 -0.99
C ARG A 79 -7.41 16.49 0.43
N PRO A 80 -7.75 17.28 1.46
CA PRO A 80 -7.79 16.82 2.86
C PRO A 80 -8.86 15.76 3.13
N THR A 81 -9.82 15.58 2.23
CA THR A 81 -10.88 14.57 2.28
C THR A 81 -10.66 13.49 1.23
N GLN A 82 -9.60 12.71 1.37
CA GLN A 82 -9.40 11.55 0.51
C GLN A 82 -10.43 10.47 0.88
N LEU A 83 -11.29 10.13 -0.06
CA LEU A 83 -12.28 9.07 0.11
C LEU A 83 -11.61 7.70 0.15
N PHE A 84 -10.55 7.51 -0.63
CA PHE A 84 -9.83 6.24 -0.72
C PHE A 84 -8.31 6.45 -0.78
N THR A 85 -7.59 5.51 -0.18
CA THR A 85 -6.16 5.35 -0.45
C THR A 85 -5.95 4.23 -1.48
N ASN A 86 -4.75 4.12 -2.01
CA ASN A 86 -4.39 3.09 -3.00
C ASN A 86 -4.67 1.66 -2.53
N PHE A 87 -4.47 1.39 -1.24
CA PHE A 87 -4.61 0.04 -0.69
C PHE A 87 -6.07 -0.43 -0.66
N PRO A 88 -7.04 0.28 -0.05
CA PRO A 88 -8.46 -0.08 -0.11
C PRO A 88 -8.99 -0.23 -1.53
N LEU A 89 -8.59 0.66 -2.45
CA LEU A 89 -9.01 0.57 -3.84
C LEU A 89 -8.50 -0.72 -4.50
N THR A 90 -7.25 -1.10 -4.23
CA THR A 90 -6.70 -2.37 -4.71
C THR A 90 -7.47 -3.57 -4.15
N LEU A 91 -7.83 -3.54 -2.86
CA LEU A 91 -8.64 -4.60 -2.25
C LEU A 91 -10.04 -4.70 -2.86
N LEU A 92 -10.67 -3.58 -3.23
CA LEU A 92 -11.96 -3.59 -3.93
C LEU A 92 -11.87 -4.28 -5.30
N VAL A 93 -10.80 -4.02 -6.05
CA VAL A 93 -10.56 -4.70 -7.34
C VAL A 93 -10.37 -6.20 -7.12
N ILE A 94 -9.58 -6.61 -6.12
CA ILE A 94 -9.36 -8.02 -5.80
C ILE A 94 -10.68 -8.67 -5.37
N PHE A 95 -11.45 -8.02 -4.50
CA PHE A 95 -12.77 -8.51 -4.08
C PHE A 95 -13.73 -8.69 -5.27
N TYR A 96 -13.74 -7.75 -6.20
CA TYR A 96 -14.53 -7.87 -7.43
C TYR A 96 -14.14 -9.10 -8.25
N LEU A 97 -12.85 -9.36 -8.40
CA LEU A 97 -12.34 -10.54 -9.12
C LEU A 97 -12.65 -11.85 -8.39
N GLN A 98 -12.70 -11.84 -7.06
CA GLN A 98 -13.09 -12.99 -6.25
C GLN A 98 -14.59 -13.27 -6.36
N TYR A 99 -15.40 -12.23 -6.17
CA TYR A 99 -16.85 -12.35 -6.03
C TYR A 99 -17.57 -12.51 -7.38
N LYS A 100 -17.28 -11.62 -8.33
CA LYS A 100 -18.01 -11.56 -9.60
C LYS A 100 -17.51 -12.60 -10.63
N HIS A 101 -16.22 -12.79 -10.68
CA HIS A 101 -15.59 -13.61 -11.72
C HIS A 101 -15.00 -14.92 -11.20
N GLN A 102 -14.89 -15.08 -9.87
CA GLN A 102 -14.30 -16.27 -9.22
C GLN A 102 -12.89 -16.61 -9.76
N ILE A 103 -12.17 -15.60 -10.23
CA ILE A 103 -10.82 -15.75 -10.80
C ILE A 103 -9.78 -15.94 -9.70
N LEU A 104 -9.99 -15.27 -8.56
CA LEU A 104 -9.08 -15.31 -7.44
C LEU A 104 -9.68 -16.08 -6.26
N PRO A 105 -8.87 -16.90 -5.57
CA PRO A 105 -9.31 -17.58 -4.36
C PRO A 105 -9.55 -16.60 -3.22
N PRO A 106 -10.48 -16.90 -2.29
CA PRO A 106 -10.66 -16.11 -1.09
C PRO A 106 -9.43 -16.20 -0.17
N PHE A 107 -9.24 -15.18 0.66
CA PHE A 107 -8.10 -15.06 1.58
C PHE A 107 -7.85 -16.32 2.43
N LYS A 108 -8.92 -16.96 2.94
CA LYS A 108 -8.79 -18.19 3.74
C LYS A 108 -8.10 -19.34 3.01
N GLN A 109 -8.32 -19.45 1.70
CA GLN A 109 -7.68 -20.50 0.90
C GLN A 109 -6.21 -20.18 0.60
N LEU A 110 -5.86 -18.91 0.50
CA LEU A 110 -4.47 -18.49 0.30
C LEU A 110 -3.59 -18.81 1.51
N ASN A 111 -4.07 -18.63 2.72
CA ASN A 111 -3.33 -18.99 3.93
C ASN A 111 -3.01 -20.48 3.99
N LEU A 112 -3.89 -21.34 3.46
CA LEU A 112 -3.64 -22.77 3.37
C LEU A 112 -2.61 -23.14 2.30
N LEU A 113 -2.55 -22.36 1.20
CA LEU A 113 -1.60 -22.60 0.09
C LEU A 113 -0.23 -21.98 0.36
N ALA A 114 -0.16 -20.89 1.10
CA ALA A 114 1.07 -20.16 1.39
C ALA A 114 1.80 -20.64 2.66
N GLY A 115 1.20 -21.56 3.43
CA GLY A 115 1.82 -22.08 4.65
C GLY A 115 2.02 -21.03 5.75
N ILE A 116 1.19 -19.98 5.78
CA ILE A 116 1.25 -18.88 6.76
C ILE A 116 0.10 -19.03 7.76
#